data_1649b704ab389f8224cb0bbc0f2b10a5
#
_entry.id   1649b704ab389f8224cb0bbc0f2b10a5
#
_cell.length_a   1.000
_cell.length_b   1.000
_cell.length_c   1.000
_cell.angle_alpha   90.00
_cell.angle_beta   90.00
_cell.angle_gamma   90.00
#
_symmetry.space_group_name_H-M   'P 1'
#
loop_
_entity.id
_entity.type
_entity.pdbx_description
1 polymer ?
#
loop_
_entity_poly.entity_id
_entity_poly.type
_entity_poly.pdbx_seq_one_letter_code
_entity_poly.pdbx_strand_id
1 'polypeptide(L)'
;LGRRGIRFMVSTAVTAIRPGFELDVKGRKGDDRVSADLVVMATGRRPVIPQGTAEAGIELDGRGFIKVDDLMQTSVEGIFAIGDVNGRCMLAHAAEAQGRRAIGSDVNLDIIPSAVFCQPEAAMVGMTEDSARATDRNIVVGKASYAANGKALATGEESGTVKLVVDRDSGFILGCHVMGAHASDIVAEAAALMFGMTTAEELADELVHNHPTLSEVLPAAARDIVARLAPPAI
;
A
#
# COMPACT_ATOMS: atom_id res chain seq x y z
N LEU A 1 8.37 -15.01 -1.82
CA LEU A 1 9.75 -14.79 -1.31
C LEU A 1 10.32 -16.07 -0.68
N GLY A 2 9.62 -16.77 0.22
CA GLY A 2 10.11 -18.01 0.84
C GLY A 2 10.53 -19.09 -0.17
N ARG A 3 9.78 -19.27 -1.28
CA ARG A 3 10.16 -20.19 -2.37
C ARG A 3 11.45 -19.81 -3.10
N ARG A 4 11.95 -18.59 -2.90
CA ARG A 4 13.24 -18.09 -3.43
C ARG A 4 14.37 -18.20 -2.41
N GLY A 5 14.21 -18.98 -1.34
CA GLY A 5 15.24 -19.23 -0.34
C GLY A 5 15.33 -18.16 0.75
N ILE A 6 14.45 -17.16 0.81
CA ILE A 6 14.47 -16.14 1.85
C ILE A 6 13.85 -16.70 3.13
N ARG A 7 14.64 -16.75 4.20
CA ARG A 7 14.17 -17.12 5.54
C ARG A 7 13.60 -15.92 6.26
N PHE A 8 12.37 -16.02 6.76
CA PHE A 8 11.71 -15.00 7.56
C PHE A 8 11.72 -15.39 9.03
N MET A 9 12.14 -14.45 9.89
CA MET A 9 12.09 -14.58 11.34
C MET A 9 11.17 -13.48 11.89
N VAL A 10 9.87 -13.72 11.82
CA VAL A 10 8.85 -12.76 12.30
C VAL A 10 8.81 -12.71 13.82
N SER A 11 8.38 -11.57 14.39
CA SER A 11 8.36 -11.34 15.85
C SER A 11 9.72 -11.61 16.49
N THR A 12 10.81 -11.28 15.80
CA THR A 12 12.18 -11.51 16.21
C THR A 12 12.94 -10.19 16.19
N ALA A 13 13.55 -9.83 17.32
CA ALA A 13 14.39 -8.66 17.44
C ALA A 13 15.86 -9.05 17.34
N VAL A 14 16.65 -8.22 16.63
CA VAL A 14 18.12 -8.29 16.72
C VAL A 14 18.53 -7.53 17.98
N THR A 15 19.18 -8.20 18.92
CA THR A 15 19.58 -7.63 20.21
C THR A 15 21.04 -7.18 20.24
N ALA A 16 21.90 -7.81 19.43
CA ALA A 16 23.29 -7.41 19.25
C ALA A 16 23.80 -7.82 17.86
N ILE A 17 24.76 -7.05 17.35
CA ILE A 17 25.56 -7.38 16.18
C ILE A 17 27.01 -7.50 16.66
N ARG A 18 27.61 -8.68 16.50
CA ARG A 18 28.98 -8.99 16.93
C ARG A 18 29.98 -8.87 15.77
N PRO A 19 31.27 -8.77 16.05
CA PRO A 19 32.30 -8.90 15.03
C PRO A 19 32.12 -10.17 14.20
N GLY A 20 32.36 -10.07 12.89
CA GLY A 20 32.14 -11.18 11.95
C GLY A 20 30.67 -11.34 11.52
N PHE A 21 29.83 -10.32 11.73
CA PHE A 21 28.42 -10.30 11.36
C PHE A 21 27.60 -11.44 11.98
N GLU A 22 27.90 -11.79 13.22
CA GLU A 22 27.05 -12.64 14.04
C GLU A 22 25.98 -11.80 14.75
N LEU A 23 24.71 -12.15 14.55
CA LEU A 23 23.57 -11.43 15.13
C LEU A 23 22.95 -12.28 16.25
N ASP A 24 22.91 -11.74 17.47
CA ASP A 24 22.08 -12.31 18.52
C ASP A 24 20.63 -11.88 18.26
N VAL A 25 19.73 -12.83 18.19
CA VAL A 25 18.31 -12.59 17.91
C VAL A 25 17.43 -13.17 19.01
N LYS A 26 16.36 -12.46 19.36
CA LYS A 26 15.37 -12.88 20.35
C LYS A 26 13.98 -12.95 19.75
N GLY A 27 13.43 -14.13 19.67
CA GLY A 27 12.12 -14.37 19.09
C GLY A 27 11.18 -15.12 20.06
N ARG A 28 9.96 -15.41 19.58
CA ARG A 28 8.96 -16.17 20.38
C ARG A 28 9.43 -17.57 20.79
N LYS A 29 10.34 -18.17 20.03
CA LYS A 29 10.90 -19.51 20.28
C LYS A 29 12.16 -19.50 21.16
N GLY A 30 12.55 -18.33 21.66
CA GLY A 30 13.76 -18.13 22.45
C GLY A 30 14.82 -17.35 21.71
N ASP A 31 16.01 -17.32 22.30
CA ASP A 31 17.19 -16.66 21.77
C ASP A 31 17.91 -17.58 20.78
N ASP A 32 18.43 -17.01 19.69
CA ASP A 32 19.16 -17.73 18.63
C ASP A 32 20.29 -16.84 18.12
N ARG A 33 21.19 -17.41 17.32
CA ARG A 33 22.28 -16.70 16.68
C ARG A 33 22.25 -16.93 15.16
N VAL A 34 22.40 -15.85 14.41
CA VAL A 34 22.41 -15.87 12.95
C VAL A 34 23.73 -15.30 12.46
N SER A 35 24.44 -16.06 11.63
CA SER A 35 25.63 -15.60 10.93
C SER A 35 25.25 -15.09 9.54
N ALA A 36 25.94 -14.04 9.07
CA ALA A 36 25.72 -13.44 7.77
C ALA A 36 27.05 -12.91 7.18
N ASP A 37 27.11 -12.78 5.87
CA ASP A 37 28.24 -12.15 5.17
C ASP A 37 28.07 -10.62 5.09
N LEU A 38 26.82 -10.16 5.18
CA LEU A 38 26.44 -8.75 5.15
C LEU A 38 25.19 -8.53 6.01
N VAL A 39 25.16 -7.42 6.74
CA VAL A 39 24.00 -6.99 7.52
C VAL A 39 23.47 -5.69 6.95
N VAL A 40 22.19 -5.68 6.55
CA VAL A 40 21.51 -4.49 6.05
C VAL A 40 20.48 -4.04 7.10
N MET A 41 20.61 -2.79 7.56
CA MET A 41 19.68 -2.18 8.51
C MET A 41 18.54 -1.47 7.76
N ALA A 42 17.33 -2.04 7.82
CA ALA A 42 16.12 -1.52 7.19
C ALA A 42 14.98 -1.37 8.22
N THR A 43 15.30 -0.82 9.41
CA THR A 43 14.42 -0.79 10.60
C THR A 43 13.47 0.40 10.66
N GLY A 44 13.29 1.13 9.56
CA GLY A 44 12.38 2.27 9.47
C GLY A 44 13.09 3.61 9.37
N ARG A 45 12.30 4.68 9.48
CA ARG A 45 12.74 6.08 9.31
C ARG A 45 12.36 6.89 10.54
N ARG A 46 13.14 7.93 10.81
CA ARG A 46 12.84 9.00 11.79
C ARG A 46 12.71 10.31 11.04
N PRO A 47 11.86 11.24 11.52
CA PRO A 47 11.82 12.59 10.97
C PRO A 47 13.13 13.30 11.27
N VAL A 48 13.62 14.08 10.30
CA VAL A 48 14.71 15.04 10.52
C VAL A 48 14.02 16.38 10.69
N ILE A 49 13.96 16.86 11.95
CA ILE A 49 13.29 18.11 12.28
C ILE A 49 14.21 19.29 12.00
N PRO A 50 13.76 20.30 11.23
CA PRO A 50 14.55 21.49 10.96
C PRO A 50 14.92 22.24 12.25
N GLN A 51 16.12 22.83 12.26
CA GLN A 51 16.52 23.70 13.36
C GLN A 51 15.59 24.92 13.44
N GLY A 52 15.27 25.37 14.65
CA GLY A 52 14.34 26.50 14.87
C GLY A 52 12.86 26.07 14.96
N THR A 53 12.53 24.79 14.78
CA THR A 53 11.14 24.28 14.87
C THR A 53 10.51 24.55 16.22
N ALA A 54 11.24 24.28 17.31
CA ALA A 54 10.75 24.49 18.66
C ALA A 54 10.63 26.01 19.00
N GLU A 55 11.61 26.80 18.60
CA GLU A 55 11.65 28.27 18.79
C GLU A 55 10.52 28.95 18.00
N ALA A 56 10.13 28.39 16.85
CA ALA A 56 8.99 28.87 16.08
C ALA A 56 7.63 28.44 16.69
N GLY A 57 7.61 27.62 17.73
CA GLY A 57 6.38 27.14 18.36
C GLY A 57 5.66 26.03 17.57
N ILE A 58 6.35 25.36 16.68
CA ILE A 58 5.79 24.27 15.89
C ILE A 58 5.72 23.00 16.76
N GLU A 59 4.53 22.42 16.85
CA GLU A 59 4.28 21.23 17.65
C GLU A 59 4.69 19.93 16.95
N LEU A 60 5.23 19.01 17.74
CA LEU A 60 5.51 17.64 17.31
C LEU A 60 4.50 16.66 17.92
N ASP A 61 4.27 15.51 17.24
CA ASP A 61 3.51 14.40 17.80
C ASP A 61 4.38 13.57 18.78
N GLY A 62 3.76 12.58 19.44
CA GLY A 62 4.45 11.70 20.39
C GLY A 62 5.52 10.79 19.76
N ARG A 63 5.64 10.75 18.42
CA ARG A 63 6.65 10.03 17.66
C ARG A 63 7.73 10.95 17.09
N GLY A 64 7.60 12.26 17.30
CA GLY A 64 8.54 13.29 16.88
C GLY A 64 8.30 13.84 15.47
N PHE A 65 7.16 13.58 14.83
CA PHE A 65 6.78 14.20 13.56
C PHE A 65 6.09 15.55 13.78
N ILE A 66 6.24 16.47 12.82
CA ILE A 66 5.53 17.74 12.85
C ILE A 66 4.03 17.50 12.67
N LYS A 67 3.23 18.00 13.62
CA LYS A 67 1.77 17.94 13.51
C LYS A 67 1.28 18.89 12.43
N VAL A 68 0.35 18.40 11.61
CA VAL A 68 -0.31 19.18 10.56
C VAL A 68 -1.81 18.85 10.50
N ASP A 69 -2.59 19.84 10.07
CA ASP A 69 -4.00 19.67 9.72
C ASP A 69 -4.18 19.07 8.31
N ASP A 70 -5.41 19.01 7.82
CA ASP A 70 -5.72 18.44 6.51
C ASP A 70 -5.27 19.29 5.32
N LEU A 71 -4.87 20.54 5.56
CA LEU A 71 -4.24 21.45 4.60
C LEU A 71 -2.72 21.46 4.73
N MET A 72 -2.13 20.56 5.52
CA MET A 72 -0.70 20.47 5.80
C MET A 72 -0.15 21.66 6.59
N GLN A 73 -1.01 22.51 7.17
CA GLN A 73 -0.60 23.62 8.03
C GLN A 73 -0.19 23.09 9.40
N THR A 74 0.89 23.65 9.94
CA THR A 74 1.39 23.31 11.28
C THR A 74 0.57 24.03 12.37
N SER A 75 0.96 23.86 13.65
CA SER A 75 0.40 24.63 14.76
C SER A 75 0.63 26.15 14.65
N VAL A 76 1.48 26.59 13.73
CA VAL A 76 1.81 28.01 13.48
C VAL A 76 1.23 28.43 12.14
N GLU A 77 0.40 29.47 12.15
CA GLU A 77 -0.26 30.00 10.95
C GLU A 77 0.76 30.40 9.88
N GLY A 78 0.48 30.00 8.63
CA GLY A 78 1.32 30.28 7.47
C GLY A 78 2.56 29.39 7.34
N ILE A 79 2.77 28.44 8.26
CA ILE A 79 3.86 27.45 8.17
C ILE A 79 3.25 26.07 7.88
N PHE A 80 3.73 25.45 6.81
CA PHE A 80 3.28 24.13 6.34
C PHE A 80 4.41 23.11 6.47
N ALA A 81 4.05 21.84 6.71
CA ALA A 81 5.01 20.73 6.73
C ALA A 81 4.51 19.57 5.86
N ILE A 82 5.28 19.23 4.85
CA ILE A 82 4.94 18.19 3.86
C ILE A 82 5.99 17.09 3.82
N GLY A 83 5.61 15.91 3.33
CA GLY A 83 6.49 14.76 3.20
C GLY A 83 6.80 14.05 4.50
N ASP A 84 7.97 13.40 4.54
CA ASP A 84 8.36 12.50 5.63
C ASP A 84 8.36 13.16 7.00
N VAL A 85 8.56 14.46 7.07
CA VAL A 85 8.64 15.22 8.33
C VAL A 85 7.33 15.27 9.12
N ASN A 86 6.17 15.12 8.44
CA ASN A 86 4.86 15.06 9.11
C ASN A 86 4.37 13.63 9.40
N GLY A 87 5.06 12.61 8.86
CA GLY A 87 4.78 11.20 9.13
C GLY A 87 3.43 10.65 8.66
N ARG A 88 2.63 11.41 7.89
CA ARG A 88 1.35 10.95 7.35
C ARG A 88 1.53 9.87 6.28
N CYS A 89 2.41 10.13 5.31
CA CYS A 89 2.72 9.19 4.24
C CYS A 89 4.15 9.44 3.73
N MET A 90 5.08 8.54 4.04
CA MET A 90 6.51 8.69 3.74
C MET A 90 6.85 8.18 2.32
N LEU A 91 6.18 8.76 1.30
CA LEU A 91 6.35 8.47 -0.12
C LEU A 91 6.57 9.77 -0.89
N ALA A 92 7.46 9.75 -1.89
CA ALA A 92 7.84 10.95 -2.65
C ALA A 92 6.63 11.61 -3.34
N HIS A 93 5.81 10.82 -4.03
CA HIS A 93 4.59 11.32 -4.70
C HIS A 93 3.51 11.78 -3.71
N ALA A 94 3.47 11.22 -2.50
CA ALA A 94 2.60 11.72 -1.42
C ALA A 94 3.07 13.09 -0.93
N ALA A 95 4.39 13.30 -0.79
CA ALA A 95 4.96 14.59 -0.42
C ALA A 95 4.65 15.67 -1.46
N GLU A 96 4.74 15.34 -2.77
CA GLU A 96 4.34 16.23 -3.86
C GLU A 96 2.84 16.56 -3.80
N ALA A 97 1.98 15.55 -3.60
CA ALA A 97 0.54 15.73 -3.44
C ALA A 97 0.20 16.63 -2.24
N GLN A 98 0.86 16.42 -1.10
CA GLN A 98 0.74 17.27 0.09
C GLN A 98 1.18 18.71 -0.21
N GLY A 99 2.25 18.92 -0.99
CA GLY A 99 2.69 20.25 -1.41
C GLY A 99 1.62 20.97 -2.23
N ARG A 100 0.99 20.29 -3.18
CA ARG A 100 -0.13 20.83 -3.96
C ARG A 100 -1.34 21.15 -3.06
N ARG A 101 -1.64 20.31 -2.08
CA ARG A 101 -2.70 20.56 -1.09
C ARG A 101 -2.42 21.79 -0.26
N ALA A 102 -1.18 21.97 0.21
CA ALA A 102 -0.74 23.12 1.01
C ALA A 102 -0.91 24.47 0.30
N ILE A 103 -0.79 24.50 -1.03
CA ILE A 103 -0.98 25.72 -1.84
C ILE A 103 -2.40 25.87 -2.41
N GLY A 104 -3.38 25.10 -1.88
CA GLY A 104 -4.79 25.27 -2.20
C GLY A 104 -5.34 24.39 -3.34
N SER A 105 -4.58 23.43 -3.84
CA SER A 105 -5.13 22.45 -4.81
C SER A 105 -6.02 21.44 -4.12
N ASP A 106 -7.12 21.06 -4.74
CA ASP A 106 -8.04 20.04 -4.23
C ASP A 106 -7.54 18.62 -4.57
N VAL A 107 -6.41 18.24 -3.98
CA VAL A 107 -5.82 16.90 -4.16
C VAL A 107 -6.43 15.94 -3.15
N ASN A 108 -6.92 14.80 -3.60
CA ASN A 108 -7.39 13.74 -2.72
C ASN A 108 -6.19 12.97 -2.15
N LEU A 109 -5.93 13.12 -0.85
CA LEU A 109 -4.83 12.47 -0.14
C LEU A 109 -5.20 11.07 0.42
N ASP A 110 -6.45 10.63 0.26
CA ASP A 110 -6.89 9.29 0.68
C ASP A 110 -6.59 8.23 -0.39
N ILE A 111 -6.41 8.68 -1.65
CA ILE A 111 -6.10 7.80 -2.78
C ILE A 111 -4.63 7.98 -3.18
N ILE A 112 -3.73 7.47 -2.33
CA ILE A 112 -2.28 7.47 -2.60
C ILE A 112 -1.82 6.03 -2.79
N PRO A 113 -1.44 5.62 -4.02
CA PRO A 113 -0.89 4.29 -4.25
C PRO A 113 0.48 4.14 -3.58
N SER A 114 0.79 2.93 -3.13
CA SER A 114 2.12 2.58 -2.62
C SER A 114 2.63 1.30 -3.24
N ALA A 115 3.93 1.20 -3.45
CA ALA A 115 4.56 0.02 -4.03
C ALA A 115 5.86 -0.35 -3.33
N VAL A 116 6.12 -1.64 -3.28
CA VAL A 116 7.40 -2.24 -2.88
C VAL A 116 7.99 -2.90 -4.12
N PHE A 117 9.10 -2.36 -4.61
CA PHE A 117 9.79 -2.78 -5.84
C PHE A 117 10.68 -3.99 -5.58
N CYS A 118 10.08 -5.06 -5.06
CA CYS A 118 10.71 -6.37 -4.95
C CYS A 118 10.30 -7.26 -6.15
N GLN A 119 10.68 -8.53 -6.15
CA GLN A 119 10.27 -9.46 -7.20
C GLN A 119 9.64 -10.72 -6.58
N PRO A 120 8.34 -10.98 -6.82
CA PRO A 120 7.37 -10.10 -7.51
C PRO A 120 7.12 -8.79 -6.75
N GLU A 121 6.71 -7.73 -7.46
CA GLU A 121 6.29 -6.46 -6.85
C GLU A 121 5.07 -6.65 -5.95
N ALA A 122 4.91 -5.75 -4.98
CA ALA A 122 3.69 -5.64 -4.19
C ALA A 122 3.25 -4.18 -4.14
N ALA A 123 2.00 -3.92 -4.46
CA ALA A 123 1.45 -2.56 -4.48
C ALA A 123 0.02 -2.53 -3.94
N MET A 124 -0.37 -1.36 -3.45
CA MET A 124 -1.72 -1.16 -2.91
C MET A 124 -2.17 0.29 -3.04
N VAL A 125 -3.49 0.49 -3.06
CA VAL A 125 -4.13 1.79 -2.90
C VAL A 125 -5.42 1.63 -2.10
N GLY A 126 -5.77 2.64 -1.31
CA GLY A 126 -7.01 2.67 -0.52
C GLY A 126 -7.00 1.74 0.69
N MET A 127 -8.18 1.28 1.09
CA MET A 127 -8.39 0.53 2.33
C MET A 127 -7.91 -0.92 2.21
N THR A 128 -7.29 -1.43 3.29
CA THR A 128 -7.10 -2.86 3.46
C THR A 128 -8.42 -3.53 3.82
N GLU A 129 -8.55 -4.84 3.59
CA GLU A 129 -9.71 -5.60 4.03
C GLU A 129 -9.95 -5.45 5.54
N ASP A 130 -8.89 -5.52 6.35
CA ASP A 130 -9.00 -5.39 7.80
C ASP A 130 -9.43 -3.97 8.22
N SER A 131 -8.88 -2.92 7.60
CA SER A 131 -9.29 -1.55 7.89
C SER A 131 -10.73 -1.27 7.44
N ALA A 132 -11.16 -1.82 6.32
CA ALA A 132 -12.54 -1.69 5.85
C ALA A 132 -13.52 -2.44 6.77
N ARG A 133 -13.17 -3.65 7.24
CA ARG A 133 -13.98 -4.40 8.20
C ARG A 133 -14.04 -3.75 9.59
N ALA A 134 -13.07 -2.92 9.94
CA ALA A 134 -13.08 -2.15 11.19
C ALA A 134 -13.99 -0.92 11.13
N THR A 135 -14.56 -0.60 9.99
CA THR A 135 -15.61 0.41 9.82
C THR A 135 -16.98 -0.25 9.82
N ASP A 136 -18.06 0.55 9.93
CA ASP A 136 -19.43 0.06 9.82
C ASP A 136 -19.85 -0.27 8.36
N ARG A 137 -18.91 -0.28 7.42
CA ARG A 137 -19.19 -0.58 6.01
C ARG A 137 -19.44 -2.07 5.78
N ASN A 138 -20.44 -2.36 4.98
CA ASN A 138 -20.70 -3.69 4.46
C ASN A 138 -19.78 -3.92 3.25
N ILE A 139 -18.78 -4.79 3.38
CA ILE A 139 -17.78 -4.99 2.31
C ILE A 139 -17.86 -6.37 1.67
N VAL A 140 -17.50 -6.41 0.41
CA VAL A 140 -17.24 -7.64 -0.34
C VAL A 140 -15.81 -7.60 -0.91
N VAL A 141 -15.17 -8.76 -0.99
CA VAL A 141 -13.80 -8.88 -1.48
C VAL A 141 -13.77 -9.82 -2.67
N GLY A 142 -13.22 -9.33 -3.79
CA GLY A 142 -12.97 -10.14 -4.98
C GLY A 142 -11.47 -10.37 -5.21
N LYS A 143 -11.15 -11.48 -5.85
CA LYS A 143 -9.76 -11.87 -6.11
C LYS A 143 -9.59 -12.42 -7.52
N ALA A 144 -8.42 -12.16 -8.10
CA ALA A 144 -7.97 -12.80 -9.32
C ALA A 144 -6.52 -13.28 -9.19
N SER A 145 -6.19 -14.34 -9.94
CA SER A 145 -4.84 -14.90 -9.99
C SER A 145 -4.17 -14.54 -11.29
N TYR A 146 -2.89 -14.20 -11.26
CA TYR A 146 -2.05 -14.05 -12.45
C TYR A 146 -1.96 -15.36 -13.26
N ALA A 147 -2.03 -16.50 -12.60
CA ALA A 147 -2.04 -17.81 -13.27
C ALA A 147 -3.26 -18.02 -14.21
N ALA A 148 -4.30 -17.20 -14.10
CA ALA A 148 -5.46 -17.19 -14.98
C ALA A 148 -5.41 -16.06 -16.03
N ASN A 149 -4.33 -15.26 -16.07
CA ASN A 149 -4.19 -14.14 -16.99
C ASN A 149 -3.32 -14.55 -18.19
N GLY A 150 -3.84 -14.37 -19.42
CA GLY A 150 -3.16 -14.79 -20.64
C GLY A 150 -1.80 -14.10 -20.87
N LYS A 151 -1.66 -12.83 -20.49
CA LYS A 151 -0.37 -12.12 -20.60
C LYS A 151 0.65 -12.66 -19.61
N ALA A 152 0.24 -12.89 -18.36
CA ALA A 152 1.13 -13.45 -17.34
C ALA A 152 1.65 -14.85 -17.74
N LEU A 153 0.77 -15.70 -18.29
CA LEU A 153 1.15 -17.01 -18.84
C LEU A 153 2.16 -16.88 -19.99
N ALA A 154 1.88 -15.99 -20.93
CA ALA A 154 2.74 -15.78 -22.10
C ALA A 154 4.14 -15.24 -21.76
N THR A 155 4.28 -14.50 -20.64
CA THR A 155 5.56 -13.95 -20.18
C THR A 155 6.25 -14.76 -19.08
N GLY A 156 5.63 -15.84 -18.61
CA GLY A 156 6.16 -16.65 -17.50
C GLY A 156 6.07 -15.99 -16.13
N GLU A 157 5.14 -15.03 -15.97
CA GLU A 157 4.97 -14.22 -14.74
C GLU A 157 3.66 -14.58 -13.99
N GLU A 158 3.35 -15.85 -13.92
CA GLU A 158 2.12 -16.41 -13.35
C GLU A 158 1.98 -16.22 -11.84
N SER A 159 3.08 -15.85 -11.16
CA SER A 159 3.11 -15.72 -9.70
C SER A 159 2.56 -14.37 -9.27
N GLY A 160 1.26 -14.33 -8.98
CA GLY A 160 0.64 -13.08 -8.53
C GLY A 160 -0.83 -13.24 -8.19
N THR A 161 -1.36 -12.20 -7.56
CA THR A 161 -2.77 -12.09 -7.19
C THR A 161 -3.19 -10.63 -7.11
N VAL A 162 -4.44 -10.37 -7.42
CA VAL A 162 -5.12 -9.09 -7.17
C VAL A 162 -6.24 -9.33 -6.18
N LYS A 163 -6.44 -8.38 -5.29
CA LYS A 163 -7.57 -8.32 -4.36
C LYS A 163 -8.21 -6.93 -4.44
N LEU A 164 -9.50 -6.87 -4.70
CA LEU A 164 -10.33 -5.67 -4.60
C LEU A 164 -11.15 -5.74 -3.32
N VAL A 165 -11.24 -4.61 -2.63
CA VAL A 165 -12.14 -4.38 -1.50
C VAL A 165 -13.21 -3.39 -1.97
N VAL A 166 -14.47 -3.77 -1.88
CA VAL A 166 -15.60 -3.01 -2.44
C VAL A 166 -16.67 -2.82 -1.38
N ASP A 167 -17.26 -1.64 -1.34
CA ASP A 167 -18.44 -1.35 -0.56
C ASP A 167 -19.64 -2.05 -1.22
N ARG A 168 -20.30 -2.95 -0.47
CA ARG A 168 -21.38 -3.77 -1.01
C ARG A 168 -22.62 -2.98 -1.37
N ASP A 169 -22.85 -1.87 -0.65
CA ASP A 169 -24.07 -1.10 -0.77
C ASP A 169 -24.01 -0.11 -1.93
N SER A 170 -22.85 0.49 -2.16
CA SER A 170 -22.61 1.44 -3.26
C SER A 170 -21.96 0.83 -4.50
N GLY A 171 -21.31 -0.34 -4.36
CA GLY A 171 -20.51 -0.95 -5.40
C GLY A 171 -19.13 -0.32 -5.61
N PHE A 172 -18.78 0.77 -4.93
CA PHE A 172 -17.53 1.49 -5.15
C PHE A 172 -16.31 0.73 -4.65
N ILE A 173 -15.21 0.83 -5.41
CA ILE A 173 -13.91 0.27 -5.05
C ILE A 173 -13.32 1.10 -3.92
N LEU A 174 -13.11 0.46 -2.74
CA LEU A 174 -12.51 1.07 -1.55
C LEU A 174 -11.01 0.83 -1.47
N GLY A 175 -10.51 -0.22 -2.12
CA GLY A 175 -9.09 -0.55 -2.11
C GLY A 175 -8.71 -1.64 -3.09
N CYS A 176 -7.46 -1.59 -3.53
CA CYS A 176 -6.85 -2.58 -4.41
C CYS A 176 -5.48 -2.98 -3.90
N HIS A 177 -5.20 -4.27 -3.90
CA HIS A 177 -3.93 -4.86 -3.50
C HIS A 177 -3.47 -5.81 -4.58
N VAL A 178 -2.27 -5.59 -5.06
CA VAL A 178 -1.66 -6.38 -6.15
C VAL A 178 -0.33 -6.92 -5.68
N MET A 179 -0.09 -8.20 -5.93
CA MET A 179 1.23 -8.81 -5.81
C MET A 179 1.50 -9.58 -7.10
N GLY A 180 2.53 -9.20 -7.84
CA GLY A 180 2.84 -9.79 -9.14
C GLY A 180 3.69 -8.87 -9.99
N ALA A 181 3.95 -9.28 -11.23
CA ALA A 181 4.63 -8.44 -12.21
C ALA A 181 3.84 -7.16 -12.47
N HIS A 182 4.54 -6.03 -12.56
CA HIS A 182 3.95 -4.71 -12.83
C HIS A 182 2.85 -4.29 -11.82
N ALA A 183 2.92 -4.75 -10.57
CA ALA A 183 1.93 -4.39 -9.56
C ALA A 183 1.85 -2.87 -9.33
N SER A 184 2.98 -2.17 -9.43
CA SER A 184 3.06 -0.71 -9.30
C SER A 184 2.31 0.03 -10.41
N ASP A 185 2.31 -0.49 -11.63
CA ASP A 185 1.58 0.09 -12.76
C ASP A 185 0.08 -0.21 -12.66
N ILE A 186 -0.28 -1.45 -12.31
CA ILE A 186 -1.68 -1.88 -12.17
C ILE A 186 -2.40 -1.13 -11.05
N VAL A 187 -1.71 -0.87 -9.94
CA VAL A 187 -2.32 -0.12 -8.83
C VAL A 187 -2.57 1.35 -9.16
N ALA A 188 -1.84 1.92 -10.14
CA ALA A 188 -2.09 3.28 -10.63
C ALA A 188 -3.41 3.37 -11.39
N GLU A 189 -3.76 2.35 -12.18
CA GLU A 189 -5.08 2.22 -12.79
C GLU A 189 -6.17 2.10 -11.72
N ALA A 190 -5.99 1.24 -10.72
CA ALA A 190 -6.94 1.11 -9.62
C ALA A 190 -7.15 2.45 -8.88
N ALA A 191 -6.10 3.26 -8.69
CA ALA A 191 -6.21 4.58 -8.09
C ALA A 191 -7.07 5.54 -8.94
N ALA A 192 -6.92 5.49 -10.26
CA ALA A 192 -7.74 6.29 -11.19
C ALA A 192 -9.22 5.85 -11.16
N LEU A 193 -9.49 4.55 -11.12
CA LEU A 193 -10.84 3.99 -10.99
C LEU A 193 -11.49 4.43 -9.66
N MET A 194 -10.76 4.37 -8.56
CA MET A 194 -11.24 4.84 -7.25
C MET A 194 -11.51 6.34 -7.26
N PHE A 195 -10.64 7.15 -7.86
CA PHE A 195 -10.86 8.59 -8.00
C PHE A 195 -12.11 8.91 -8.83
N GLY A 196 -12.37 8.14 -9.89
CA GLY A 196 -13.56 8.22 -10.72
C GLY A 196 -14.83 7.62 -10.08
N MET A 197 -14.75 7.10 -8.85
CA MET A 197 -15.85 6.40 -8.18
C MET A 197 -16.42 5.25 -9.01
N THR A 198 -15.56 4.52 -9.68
CA THR A 198 -15.96 3.37 -10.52
C THR A 198 -16.43 2.22 -9.62
N THR A 199 -17.55 1.63 -10.00
CA THR A 199 -18.10 0.45 -9.31
C THR A 199 -17.44 -0.84 -9.79
N ALA A 200 -17.54 -1.90 -9.00
CA ALA A 200 -17.07 -3.21 -9.40
C ALA A 200 -17.84 -3.76 -10.63
N GLU A 201 -19.11 -3.43 -10.77
CA GLU A 201 -19.93 -3.83 -11.92
C GLU A 201 -19.47 -3.14 -13.21
N GLU A 202 -19.26 -1.81 -13.18
CA GLU A 202 -18.71 -1.06 -14.32
C GLU A 202 -17.32 -1.59 -14.74
N LEU A 203 -16.45 -1.88 -13.77
CA LEU A 203 -15.12 -2.46 -14.04
C LEU A 203 -15.21 -3.87 -14.64
N ALA A 204 -16.18 -4.67 -14.20
CA ALA A 204 -16.35 -6.05 -14.66
C ALA A 204 -16.87 -6.14 -16.09
N ASP A 205 -17.85 -5.31 -16.44
CA ASP A 205 -18.73 -5.53 -17.58
C ASP A 205 -18.75 -4.36 -18.60
N GLU A 206 -18.41 -3.13 -18.19
CA GLU A 206 -18.53 -1.96 -19.06
C GLU A 206 -17.17 -1.44 -19.52
N LEU A 207 -16.11 -1.52 -18.70
CA LEU A 207 -14.78 -1.07 -19.07
C LEU A 207 -14.05 -2.10 -19.94
N VAL A 208 -13.56 -1.62 -21.09
CA VAL A 208 -12.83 -2.46 -22.05
C VAL A 208 -11.32 -2.32 -21.83
N HIS A 209 -10.65 -3.44 -21.59
CA HIS A 209 -9.19 -3.51 -21.48
C HIS A 209 -8.55 -4.04 -22.75
N ASN A 210 -7.34 -3.63 -23.04
CA ASN A 210 -6.54 -4.21 -24.12
C ASN A 210 -6.26 -5.69 -23.82
N HIS A 211 -6.33 -6.53 -24.84
CA HIS A 211 -6.03 -7.97 -24.75
C HIS A 211 -4.83 -8.35 -25.64
N PRO A 212 -3.82 -9.13 -25.15
CA PRO A 212 -3.64 -9.55 -23.76
C PRO A 212 -2.82 -8.53 -22.95
N THR A 213 -3.25 -8.20 -21.75
CA THR A 213 -2.54 -7.33 -20.82
C THR A 213 -2.59 -7.86 -19.38
N LEU A 214 -1.68 -7.38 -18.53
CA LEU A 214 -1.73 -7.68 -17.09
C LEU A 214 -2.87 -6.93 -16.38
N SER A 215 -3.26 -5.75 -16.86
CA SER A 215 -4.39 -4.97 -16.30
C SER A 215 -5.71 -5.75 -16.25
N GLU A 216 -5.91 -6.75 -17.14
CA GLU A 216 -7.11 -7.59 -17.15
C GLU A 216 -7.33 -8.38 -15.84
N VAL A 217 -6.36 -8.40 -14.93
CA VAL A 217 -6.54 -8.97 -13.57
C VAL A 217 -7.51 -8.11 -12.73
N LEU A 218 -7.64 -6.81 -13.02
CA LEU A 218 -8.59 -5.94 -12.32
C LEU A 218 -10.04 -6.30 -12.63
N PRO A 219 -10.50 -6.32 -13.90
CA PRO A 219 -11.85 -6.76 -14.22
C PRO A 219 -12.09 -8.24 -13.87
N ALA A 220 -11.06 -9.10 -13.87
CA ALA A 220 -11.22 -10.47 -13.39
C ALA A 220 -11.54 -10.53 -11.88
N ALA A 221 -10.91 -9.69 -11.04
CA ALA A 221 -11.23 -9.58 -9.63
C ALA A 221 -12.61 -8.93 -9.39
N ALA A 222 -13.02 -7.98 -10.25
CA ALA A 222 -14.35 -7.37 -10.21
C ALA A 222 -15.44 -8.40 -10.55
N ARG A 223 -15.25 -9.23 -11.57
CA ARG A 223 -16.17 -10.34 -11.91
C ARG A 223 -16.33 -11.34 -10.75
N ASP A 224 -15.30 -11.63 -9.96
CA ASP A 224 -15.44 -12.44 -8.74
C ASP A 224 -16.36 -11.77 -7.72
N ILE A 225 -16.35 -10.42 -7.61
CA ILE A 225 -17.28 -9.68 -6.76
C ILE A 225 -18.71 -9.79 -7.28
N VAL A 226 -18.93 -9.49 -8.56
CA VAL A 226 -20.26 -9.54 -9.18
C VAL A 226 -20.88 -10.93 -9.01
N ALA A 227 -20.10 -11.99 -9.24
CA ALA A 227 -20.54 -13.37 -9.04
C ALA A 227 -20.94 -13.67 -7.58
N ARG A 228 -20.28 -13.06 -6.59
CA ARG A 228 -20.62 -13.21 -5.15
C ARG A 228 -21.82 -12.38 -4.73
N LEU A 229 -22.14 -11.34 -5.48
CA LEU A 229 -23.31 -10.48 -5.23
C LEU A 229 -24.56 -11.01 -5.93
N ALA A 230 -24.40 -11.81 -6.98
CA ALA A 230 -25.51 -12.41 -7.70
C ALA A 230 -26.37 -13.31 -6.76
N PRO A 231 -27.68 -13.29 -6.87
CA PRO A 231 -28.54 -14.21 -6.14
C PRO A 231 -28.16 -15.66 -6.51
N PRO A 232 -28.32 -16.63 -5.58
CA PRO A 232 -28.05 -18.03 -5.92
C PRO A 232 -28.90 -18.43 -7.14
N ALA A 233 -28.26 -19.10 -8.08
CA ALA A 233 -28.96 -19.66 -9.24
C ALA A 233 -30.09 -20.59 -8.74
N ILE A 234 -31.32 -20.30 -9.15
CA ILE A 234 -32.53 -21.10 -8.83
C ILE A 234 -32.45 -22.45 -9.51
#